data_8db3f719c736b31e416790c91673bfaf
#
_entry.id   8db3f719c736b31e416790c91673bfaf
#
_cell.length_a   1.000
_cell.length_b   1.000
_cell.length_c   1.000
_cell.angle_alpha   90.00
_cell.angle_beta   90.00
_cell.angle_gamma   90.00
#
_symmetry.space_group_name_H-M   'P 1'
#
loop_
_entity.id
_entity.type
_entity.pdbx_description
1 polymer ?
#
loop_
_entity_poly.entity_id
_entity_poly.type
_entity_poly.pdbx_seq_one_letter_code
_entity_poly.pdbx_strand_id
1 'polypeptide(L)'
;VESRLDDIVRNEKINSVIIATDPLNHMQYALWALKHKLHILMDKPISTYENISNDEEQAEQLKRDYELLVKNYSRNQAFIVNTQRRFLPQFQIVQDLVNEIANRYGMPITSMQSTHSDGQWRLPDEVLKLKYHPLLGWGKVSHSGYHFIDMATKMVKDSFKEANKRFDEISVFTKFIRPSGV
;
A
#
# COMPACT_ATOMS: atom_id res chain seq x y z
N VAL A 1 -10.25 -21.65 12.57
CA VAL A 1 -10.34 -21.09 11.19
C VAL A 1 -9.24 -21.67 10.31
N GLU A 2 -7.97 -21.62 10.75
CA GLU A 2 -6.82 -22.08 9.97
C GLU A 2 -6.93 -23.57 9.55
N SER A 3 -7.26 -24.47 10.46
CA SER A 3 -7.39 -25.90 10.15
C SER A 3 -8.37 -26.19 9.00
N ARG A 4 -9.49 -25.44 8.94
CA ARG A 4 -10.46 -25.59 7.85
C ARG A 4 -9.92 -25.05 6.53
N LEU A 5 -9.15 -23.95 6.55
CA LEU A 5 -8.50 -23.41 5.37
C LEU A 5 -7.41 -24.35 4.85
N ASP A 6 -6.64 -24.96 5.74
CA ASP A 6 -5.61 -25.94 5.40
C ASP A 6 -6.20 -27.16 4.69
N ASP A 7 -7.35 -27.65 5.18
CA ASP A 7 -8.07 -28.77 4.56
C ASP A 7 -8.58 -28.39 3.16
N ILE A 8 -9.15 -27.20 2.99
CA ILE A 8 -9.63 -26.72 1.69
C ILE A 8 -8.46 -26.61 0.70
N VAL A 9 -7.37 -25.96 1.09
CA VAL A 9 -6.19 -25.81 0.23
C VAL A 9 -5.68 -27.16 -0.25
N ARG A 10 -5.61 -28.13 0.65
CA ARG A 10 -5.11 -29.48 0.36
C ARG A 10 -6.05 -30.26 -0.53
N ASN A 11 -7.33 -30.29 -0.19
CA ASN A 11 -8.32 -31.11 -0.87
C ASN A 11 -8.69 -30.57 -2.25
N GLU A 12 -8.81 -29.24 -2.38
CA GLU A 12 -9.20 -28.57 -3.62
C GLU A 12 -8.00 -28.13 -4.47
N LYS A 13 -6.77 -28.44 -4.04
CA LYS A 13 -5.52 -28.08 -4.76
C LYS A 13 -5.43 -26.58 -5.06
N ILE A 14 -5.84 -25.74 -4.11
CA ILE A 14 -5.79 -24.29 -4.25
C ILE A 14 -4.33 -23.85 -4.35
N ASN A 15 -4.01 -22.96 -5.29
CA ASN A 15 -2.68 -22.40 -5.50
C ASN A 15 -2.61 -20.87 -5.29
N SER A 16 -3.75 -20.22 -5.12
CA SER A 16 -3.82 -18.76 -4.96
C SER A 16 -4.97 -18.37 -4.06
N VAL A 17 -4.82 -17.21 -3.42
CA VAL A 17 -5.86 -16.63 -2.56
C VAL A 17 -6.02 -15.13 -2.82
N ILE A 18 -7.23 -14.65 -2.63
CA ILE A 18 -7.55 -13.22 -2.59
C ILE A 18 -7.82 -12.86 -1.13
N ILE A 19 -7.05 -11.91 -0.60
CA ILE A 19 -7.22 -11.39 0.76
C ILE A 19 -7.91 -10.03 0.65
N ALA A 20 -9.21 -10.01 0.91
CA ALA A 20 -10.08 -8.84 0.88
C ALA A 20 -10.94 -8.78 2.16
N THR A 21 -10.30 -9.03 3.28
CA THR A 21 -10.91 -9.03 4.61
C THR A 21 -10.81 -7.64 5.26
N ASP A 22 -11.17 -7.54 6.54
CA ASP A 22 -10.81 -6.37 7.32
C ASP A 22 -9.28 -6.25 7.39
N PRO A 23 -8.73 -5.06 7.13
CA PRO A 23 -7.28 -4.82 7.11
C PRO A 23 -6.52 -5.24 8.38
N LEU A 24 -7.17 -5.21 9.55
CA LEU A 24 -6.60 -5.71 10.80
C LEU A 24 -6.24 -7.20 10.75
N ASN A 25 -6.85 -7.95 9.84
CA ASN A 25 -6.62 -9.39 9.67
C ASN A 25 -5.69 -9.73 8.49
N HIS A 26 -5.28 -8.75 7.69
CA HIS A 26 -4.50 -8.98 6.46
C HIS A 26 -3.20 -9.74 6.73
N MET A 27 -2.44 -9.34 7.75
CA MET A 27 -1.17 -9.98 8.08
C MET A 27 -1.31 -11.45 8.42
N GLN A 28 -2.31 -11.81 9.21
CA GLN A 28 -2.56 -13.20 9.59
C GLN A 28 -2.78 -14.08 8.36
N TYR A 29 -3.66 -13.64 7.45
CA TYR A 29 -3.96 -14.40 6.23
C TYR A 29 -2.79 -14.40 5.24
N ALA A 30 -2.03 -13.30 5.15
CA ALA A 30 -0.86 -13.23 4.29
C ALA A 30 0.23 -14.22 4.74
N LEU A 31 0.57 -14.24 6.03
CA LEU A 31 1.56 -15.16 6.57
C LEU A 31 1.11 -16.62 6.43
N TRP A 32 -0.19 -16.89 6.67
CA TRP A 32 -0.76 -18.21 6.43
C TRP A 32 -0.61 -18.63 4.97
N ALA A 33 -0.95 -17.76 4.02
CA ALA A 33 -0.86 -18.04 2.59
C ALA A 33 0.60 -18.24 2.13
N LEU A 34 1.55 -17.44 2.64
CA LEU A 34 2.97 -17.61 2.36
C LEU A 34 3.49 -18.96 2.88
N LYS A 35 3.09 -19.37 4.08
CA LYS A 35 3.42 -20.68 4.65
C LYS A 35 2.96 -21.83 3.76
N HIS A 36 1.78 -21.69 3.15
CA HIS A 36 1.21 -22.68 2.22
C HIS A 36 1.68 -22.52 0.78
N LYS A 37 2.62 -21.60 0.50
CA LYS A 37 3.18 -21.34 -0.83
C LYS A 37 2.13 -20.92 -1.85
N LEU A 38 1.07 -20.23 -1.41
CA LEU A 38 0.01 -19.75 -2.28
C LEU A 38 0.42 -18.41 -2.93
N HIS A 39 -0.04 -18.16 -4.16
CA HIS A 39 -0.02 -16.84 -4.74
C HIS A 39 -1.04 -15.96 -4.04
N ILE A 40 -0.71 -14.69 -3.85
CA ILE A 40 -1.53 -13.76 -3.07
C ILE A 40 -1.90 -12.55 -3.92
N LEU A 41 -3.19 -12.26 -4.02
CA LEU A 41 -3.73 -10.96 -4.36
C LEU A 41 -4.34 -10.36 -3.10
N MET A 42 -3.81 -9.25 -2.62
CA MET A 42 -4.23 -8.65 -1.36
C MET A 42 -4.81 -7.25 -1.58
N ASP A 43 -5.92 -6.93 -0.92
CA ASP A 43 -6.37 -5.56 -0.84
C ASP A 43 -5.43 -4.73 0.08
N LYS A 44 -5.53 -3.45 -0.02
CA LYS A 44 -4.76 -2.47 0.76
C LYS A 44 -5.48 -2.10 2.08
N PRO A 45 -4.76 -1.64 3.07
CA PRO A 45 -3.30 -1.67 3.25
C PRO A 45 -2.79 -3.10 3.51
N ILE A 46 -1.50 -3.32 3.31
CA ILE A 46 -0.87 -4.63 3.59
C ILE A 46 -1.06 -5.02 5.06
N SER A 47 -0.86 -4.06 5.94
CA SER A 47 -1.01 -4.20 7.39
C SER A 47 -1.52 -2.89 7.99
N THR A 48 -2.24 -2.97 9.07
CA THR A 48 -2.67 -1.81 9.88
C THR A 48 -3.01 -2.24 11.30
N TYR A 49 -3.06 -1.28 12.20
CA TYR A 49 -3.42 -1.46 13.60
C TYR A 49 -4.39 -0.38 14.04
N GLU A 50 -5.16 -0.65 15.09
CA GLU A 50 -6.00 0.39 15.69
C GLU A 50 -5.12 1.53 16.22
N ASN A 51 -5.58 2.77 16.04
CA ASN A 51 -4.89 3.98 16.51
C ASN A 51 -3.48 4.21 15.93
N ILE A 52 -3.09 3.55 14.87
CA ILE A 52 -1.75 3.62 14.27
C ILE A 52 -1.28 5.05 13.94
N SER A 53 -2.21 5.97 13.68
CA SER A 53 -1.89 7.38 13.40
C SER A 53 -1.48 8.19 14.64
N ASN A 54 -1.66 7.62 15.84
CA ASN A 54 -1.41 8.28 17.11
C ASN A 54 -0.49 7.46 18.04
N ASP A 55 -0.07 6.28 17.61
CA ASP A 55 0.70 5.34 18.40
C ASP A 55 1.97 4.93 17.63
N GLU A 56 3.12 5.37 18.12
CA GLU A 56 4.42 5.14 17.49
C GLU A 56 4.81 3.66 17.51
N GLU A 57 4.46 2.94 18.56
CA GLU A 57 4.76 1.50 18.66
C GLU A 57 3.97 0.71 17.59
N GLN A 58 2.71 1.07 17.38
CA GLN A 58 1.89 0.50 16.31
C GLN A 58 2.45 0.85 14.93
N ALA A 59 2.97 2.06 14.75
CA ALA A 59 3.60 2.45 13.49
C ALA A 59 4.89 1.65 13.21
N GLU A 60 5.73 1.45 14.23
CA GLU A 60 6.92 0.60 14.13
C GLU A 60 6.56 -0.88 13.84
N GLN A 61 5.40 -1.34 14.30
CA GLN A 61 4.93 -2.70 14.00
C GLN A 61 4.70 -2.90 12.50
N LEU A 62 4.27 -1.89 11.74
CA LEU A 62 4.15 -1.98 10.28
C LEU A 62 5.48 -2.34 9.60
N LYS A 63 6.57 -1.78 10.09
CA LYS A 63 7.91 -2.09 9.58
C LYS A 63 8.25 -3.56 9.84
N ARG A 64 8.04 -4.01 11.08
CA ARG A 64 8.26 -5.41 11.46
C ARG A 64 7.41 -6.38 10.64
N ASP A 65 6.15 -6.03 10.38
CA ASP A 65 5.25 -6.80 9.53
C ASP A 65 5.78 -6.94 8.10
N TYR A 66 6.24 -5.82 7.53
CA TYR A 66 6.83 -5.84 6.20
C TYR A 66 8.10 -6.71 6.15
N GLU A 67 9.00 -6.57 7.12
CA GLU A 67 10.21 -7.40 7.23
C GLU A 67 9.86 -8.89 7.38
N LEU A 68 8.81 -9.20 8.13
CA LEU A 68 8.32 -10.56 8.31
C LEU A 68 7.74 -11.13 7.00
N LEU A 69 6.98 -10.35 6.25
CA LEU A 69 6.47 -10.76 4.94
C LEU A 69 7.63 -11.01 3.96
N VAL A 70 8.60 -10.10 3.89
CA VAL A 70 9.77 -10.25 3.01
C VAL A 70 10.59 -11.49 3.38
N LYS A 71 10.75 -11.76 4.67
CA LYS A 71 11.46 -12.96 5.16
C LYS A 71 10.77 -14.28 4.75
N ASN A 72 9.44 -14.28 4.73
CA ASN A 72 8.65 -15.48 4.41
C ASN A 72 8.30 -15.59 2.91
N TYR A 73 8.55 -14.53 2.14
CA TYR A 73 8.27 -14.49 0.72
C TYR A 73 9.25 -15.34 -0.09
N SER A 74 8.74 -16.11 -1.03
CA SER A 74 9.52 -16.85 -2.01
C SER A 74 9.34 -16.28 -3.40
N ARG A 75 10.43 -16.17 -4.18
CA ARG A 75 10.38 -15.67 -5.58
C ARG A 75 9.48 -16.50 -6.51
N ASN A 76 9.13 -17.70 -6.11
CA ASN A 76 8.22 -18.58 -6.86
C ASN A 76 6.74 -18.28 -6.55
N GLN A 77 6.45 -17.34 -5.67
CA GLN A 77 5.11 -16.90 -5.33
C GLN A 77 4.85 -15.51 -5.92
N ALA A 78 3.65 -15.28 -6.43
CA ALA A 78 3.21 -13.92 -6.71
C ALA A 78 2.62 -13.32 -5.41
N PHE A 79 3.04 -12.12 -5.05
CA PHE A 79 2.45 -11.32 -4.00
C PHE A 79 2.10 -9.95 -4.59
N ILE A 80 0.82 -9.72 -4.83
CA ILE A 80 0.32 -8.53 -5.50
C ILE A 80 -0.58 -7.77 -4.53
N VAL A 81 -0.26 -6.49 -4.32
CA VAL A 81 -1.12 -5.57 -3.55
C VAL A 81 -1.97 -4.76 -4.53
N ASN A 82 -3.25 -4.64 -4.23
CA ASN A 82 -4.21 -3.94 -5.08
C ASN A 82 -4.03 -2.42 -5.03
N THR A 83 -3.01 -1.93 -5.71
CA THR A 83 -2.73 -0.50 -5.93
C THR A 83 -3.19 -0.09 -7.33
N GLN A 84 -4.46 -0.30 -7.63
CA GLN A 84 -5.01 -0.24 -8.98
C GLN A 84 -4.84 1.11 -9.68
N ARG A 85 -4.70 2.23 -8.94
CA ARG A 85 -4.59 3.57 -9.56
C ARG A 85 -3.37 3.74 -10.44
N ARG A 86 -2.28 3.00 -10.18
CA ARG A 86 -1.10 2.99 -11.05
C ARG A 86 -1.36 2.47 -12.47
N PHE A 87 -2.46 1.75 -12.67
CA PHE A 87 -2.87 1.18 -13.95
C PHE A 87 -3.95 2.00 -14.67
N LEU A 88 -4.33 3.16 -14.13
CA LEU A 88 -5.26 4.06 -14.82
C LEU A 88 -4.63 4.56 -16.13
N PRO A 89 -5.36 4.53 -17.26
CA PRO A 89 -4.81 4.95 -18.55
C PRO A 89 -4.22 6.37 -18.53
N GLN A 90 -4.87 7.30 -17.85
CA GLN A 90 -4.38 8.68 -17.71
C GLN A 90 -3.02 8.74 -17.00
N PHE A 91 -2.85 7.93 -15.98
CA PHE A 91 -1.58 7.86 -15.27
C PHE A 91 -0.49 7.22 -16.12
N GLN A 92 -0.82 6.17 -16.89
CA GLN A 92 0.12 5.53 -17.82
C GLN A 92 0.61 6.53 -18.88
N ILE A 93 -0.27 7.32 -19.48
CA ILE A 93 0.11 8.35 -20.46
C ILE A 93 1.13 9.33 -19.85
N VAL A 94 0.89 9.83 -18.65
CA VAL A 94 1.82 10.74 -17.97
C VAL A 94 3.14 10.03 -17.67
N GLN A 95 3.09 8.79 -17.20
CA GLN A 95 4.29 7.99 -16.93
C GLN A 95 5.13 7.77 -18.19
N ASP A 96 4.50 7.45 -19.31
CA ASP A 96 5.18 7.21 -20.58
C ASP A 96 5.87 8.49 -21.09
N LEU A 97 5.20 9.64 -21.01
CA LEU A 97 5.80 10.94 -21.36
C LEU A 97 7.00 11.29 -20.48
N VAL A 98 6.88 11.07 -19.17
CA VAL A 98 7.99 11.31 -18.23
C VAL A 98 9.17 10.38 -18.55
N ASN A 99 8.90 9.13 -18.83
CA ASN A 99 9.91 8.15 -19.18
C ASN A 99 10.61 8.50 -20.52
N GLU A 100 9.84 8.93 -21.52
CA GLU A 100 10.39 9.40 -22.81
C GLU A 100 11.35 10.59 -22.61
N ILE A 101 10.94 11.58 -21.83
CA ILE A 101 11.79 12.74 -21.52
C ILE A 101 13.06 12.30 -20.78
N ALA A 102 12.90 11.46 -19.75
CA ALA A 102 14.01 10.97 -18.96
C ALA A 102 15.04 10.20 -19.82
N ASN A 103 14.57 9.32 -20.69
CA ASN A 103 15.41 8.57 -21.61
C ASN A 103 16.09 9.49 -22.64
N ARG A 104 15.33 10.38 -23.28
CA ARG A 104 15.83 11.24 -24.36
C ARG A 104 16.89 12.23 -23.91
N TYR A 105 16.72 12.79 -22.71
CA TYR A 105 17.61 13.85 -22.21
C TYR A 105 18.54 13.39 -21.08
N GLY A 106 18.44 12.16 -20.63
CA GLY A 106 19.20 11.64 -19.48
C GLY A 106 18.88 12.38 -18.18
N MET A 107 17.67 12.95 -18.07
CA MET A 107 17.24 13.76 -16.93
C MET A 107 16.02 13.13 -16.24
N PRO A 108 16.17 12.63 -15.02
CA PRO A 108 15.03 12.13 -14.25
C PRO A 108 14.19 13.28 -13.70
N ILE A 109 13.06 12.96 -13.10
CA ILE A 109 12.26 13.92 -12.34
C ILE A 109 13.13 14.56 -11.25
N THR A 110 13.20 15.90 -11.27
CA THR A 110 13.94 16.69 -10.28
C THR A 110 13.03 17.27 -9.20
N SER A 111 11.76 17.43 -9.49
CA SER A 111 10.76 17.92 -8.55
C SER A 111 9.38 17.37 -8.91
N MET A 112 8.59 17.03 -7.89
CA MET A 112 7.20 16.63 -8.04
C MET A 112 6.38 17.24 -6.90
N GLN A 113 5.21 17.73 -7.25
CA GLN A 113 4.20 18.13 -6.27
C GLN A 113 2.93 17.35 -6.55
N SER A 114 2.41 16.69 -5.53
CA SER A 114 1.16 15.94 -5.60
C SER A 114 0.22 16.42 -4.51
N THR A 115 -1.00 16.75 -4.90
CA THR A 115 -2.06 17.15 -3.97
C THR A 115 -3.17 16.14 -4.03
N HIS A 116 -3.57 15.65 -2.87
CA HIS A 116 -4.69 14.75 -2.72
C HIS A 116 -5.77 15.38 -1.85
N SER A 117 -6.90 15.68 -2.47
CA SER A 117 -8.11 16.11 -1.78
C SER A 117 -9.11 14.97 -1.80
N ASP A 118 -9.26 14.30 -0.67
CA ASP A 118 -10.19 13.20 -0.50
C ASP A 118 -11.49 13.76 0.12
N GLY A 119 -12.38 14.21 -0.75
CA GLY A 119 -13.70 14.71 -0.38
C GLY A 119 -14.63 13.55 -0.03
N GLN A 120 -14.47 12.97 1.14
CA GLN A 120 -15.46 12.02 1.63
C GLN A 120 -16.68 12.78 2.15
N TRP A 121 -17.74 12.75 1.38
CA TRP A 121 -19.05 13.17 1.84
C TRP A 121 -19.59 12.10 2.78
N ARG A 122 -19.71 12.45 4.05
CA ARG A 122 -20.28 11.58 5.08
C ARG A 122 -21.35 12.34 5.85
N LEU A 123 -22.45 11.68 6.12
CA LEU A 123 -23.46 12.20 7.05
C LEU A 123 -22.89 12.20 8.46
N PRO A 124 -23.29 13.15 9.32
CA PRO A 124 -22.80 13.22 10.69
C PRO A 124 -22.98 11.91 11.48
N ASP A 125 -24.10 11.20 11.27
CA ASP A 125 -24.37 9.92 11.90
C ASP A 125 -23.44 8.80 11.42
N GLU A 126 -22.94 8.85 10.19
CA GLU A 126 -21.94 7.90 9.68
C GLU A 126 -20.56 8.17 10.29
N VAL A 127 -20.22 9.44 10.53
CA VAL A 127 -18.97 9.82 11.20
C VAL A 127 -18.99 9.38 12.67
N LEU A 128 -20.14 9.46 13.32
CA LEU A 128 -20.30 9.05 14.71
C LEU A 128 -20.36 7.54 14.90
N LYS A 129 -20.63 6.78 13.85
CA LYS A 129 -20.53 5.31 13.90
C LYS A 129 -19.05 4.91 13.93
N LEU A 130 -18.59 4.45 15.10
CA LEU A 130 -17.20 4.03 15.38
C LEU A 130 -16.62 2.94 14.48
N LYS A 131 -17.34 2.52 13.43
CA LYS A 131 -16.89 1.48 12.48
C LYS A 131 -16.21 2.04 11.22
N TYR A 132 -16.03 3.35 11.15
CA TYR A 132 -15.41 3.98 9.99
C TYR A 132 -13.88 4.04 10.15
N HIS A 133 -13.14 3.61 9.13
CA HIS A 133 -11.68 3.50 9.14
C HIS A 133 -10.90 4.69 9.72
N PRO A 134 -11.21 5.97 9.41
CA PRO A 134 -10.53 7.09 10.03
C PRO A 134 -10.77 7.21 11.53
N LEU A 135 -11.93 6.77 12.03
CA LEU A 135 -12.26 6.80 13.45
C LEU A 135 -11.56 5.69 14.24
N LEU A 136 -11.14 4.62 13.55
CA LEU A 136 -10.29 3.57 14.13
C LEU A 136 -8.81 4.00 14.20
N GLY A 137 -8.49 5.24 13.87
CA GLY A 137 -7.15 5.78 13.99
C GLY A 137 -6.17 5.38 12.88
N TRP A 138 -6.66 4.84 11.75
CA TRP A 138 -5.78 4.44 10.65
C TRP A 138 -5.26 5.60 9.82
N GLY A 139 -5.92 6.75 9.87
CA GLY A 139 -5.56 7.95 9.14
C GLY A 139 -5.77 7.87 7.62
N LYS A 140 -5.64 9.03 6.97
CA LYS A 140 -5.87 9.16 5.53
C LYS A 140 -4.80 8.48 4.69
N VAL A 141 -3.57 8.42 5.15
CA VAL A 141 -2.47 7.77 4.42
C VAL A 141 -2.77 6.29 4.22
N SER A 142 -3.16 5.58 5.27
CA SER A 142 -3.52 4.16 5.20
C SER A 142 -4.82 3.90 4.43
N HIS A 143 -5.75 4.86 4.43
CA HIS A 143 -7.03 4.70 3.74
C HIS A 143 -6.95 4.94 2.23
N SER A 144 -6.40 6.06 1.78
CA SER A 144 -6.39 6.47 0.38
C SER A 144 -5.10 7.15 -0.08
N GLY A 145 -4.34 7.75 0.83
CA GLY A 145 -3.11 8.47 0.50
C GLY A 145 -2.01 7.58 -0.05
N TYR A 146 -1.99 6.30 0.32
CA TYR A 146 -1.01 5.32 -0.18
C TYR A 146 -1.01 5.22 -1.73
N HIS A 147 -2.15 5.41 -2.41
CA HIS A 147 -2.20 5.43 -3.87
C HIS A 147 -1.34 6.54 -4.47
N PHE A 148 -1.30 7.70 -3.83
CA PHE A 148 -0.52 8.86 -4.31
C PHE A 148 0.96 8.66 -4.03
N ILE A 149 1.29 8.12 -2.87
CA ILE A 149 2.67 7.74 -2.52
C ILE A 149 3.17 6.67 -3.51
N ASP A 150 2.36 5.66 -3.80
CA ASP A 150 2.66 4.60 -4.73
C ASP A 150 2.92 5.12 -6.15
N MET A 151 2.01 5.96 -6.68
CA MET A 151 2.16 6.55 -8.01
C MET A 151 3.37 7.48 -8.10
N ALA A 152 3.57 8.34 -7.10
CA ALA A 152 4.72 9.25 -7.05
C ALA A 152 6.04 8.46 -7.00
N THR A 153 6.11 7.46 -6.13
CA THR A 153 7.29 6.60 -6.00
C THR A 153 7.58 5.86 -7.31
N LYS A 154 6.56 5.30 -7.95
CA LYS A 154 6.71 4.62 -9.24
C LYS A 154 7.25 5.60 -10.28
N MET A 155 6.66 6.77 -10.42
CA MET A 155 7.03 7.77 -11.42
C MET A 155 8.49 8.22 -11.25
N VAL A 156 8.91 8.51 -10.02
CA VAL A 156 10.29 8.88 -9.72
C VAL A 156 11.23 7.73 -10.04
N LYS A 157 10.97 6.53 -9.53
CA LYS A 157 11.84 5.36 -9.75
C LYS A 157 12.01 5.04 -11.25
N ASP A 158 10.92 5.05 -12.01
CA ASP A 158 10.98 4.75 -13.43
C ASP A 158 11.75 5.83 -14.19
N SER A 159 11.54 7.13 -13.87
CA SER A 159 12.28 8.21 -14.52
C SER A 159 13.79 8.15 -14.26
N PHE A 160 14.23 7.80 -13.06
CA PHE A 160 15.65 7.58 -12.76
C PHE A 160 16.22 6.41 -13.54
N LYS A 161 15.48 5.30 -13.62
CA LYS A 161 15.87 4.13 -14.40
C LYS A 161 16.03 4.48 -15.88
N GLU A 162 15.07 5.17 -16.48
CA GLU A 162 15.08 5.55 -17.90
C GLU A 162 16.17 6.59 -18.21
N ALA A 163 16.48 7.47 -17.28
CA ALA A 163 17.61 8.40 -17.38
C ALA A 163 18.97 7.74 -17.14
N ASN A 164 19.02 6.44 -16.86
CA ASN A 164 20.23 5.71 -16.44
C ASN A 164 20.93 6.36 -15.23
N LYS A 165 20.15 6.81 -14.29
CA LYS A 165 20.60 7.44 -13.03
C LYS A 165 20.21 6.58 -11.83
N ARG A 166 20.90 6.81 -10.72
CA ARG A 166 20.59 6.22 -9.42
C ARG A 166 20.44 7.33 -8.38
N PHE A 167 19.69 7.06 -7.34
CA PHE A 167 19.68 7.89 -6.13
C PHE A 167 20.28 7.04 -4.99
N ASP A 168 21.06 7.70 -4.15
CA ASP A 168 21.80 7.04 -3.08
C ASP A 168 21.02 7.08 -1.76
N GLU A 169 20.16 8.07 -1.60
CA GLU A 169 19.42 8.30 -0.36
C GLU A 169 18.00 8.79 -0.65
N ILE A 170 17.07 8.42 0.23
CA ILE A 170 15.72 8.94 0.29
C ILE A 170 15.47 9.43 1.71
N SER A 171 15.29 10.74 1.86
CA SER A 171 14.88 11.34 3.12
C SER A 171 13.40 11.69 3.09
N VAL A 172 12.66 11.32 4.13
CA VAL A 172 11.21 11.54 4.23
C VAL A 172 10.94 12.47 5.42
N PHE A 173 10.29 13.59 5.15
CA PHE A 173 9.82 14.51 6.18
C PHE A 173 8.31 14.57 6.15
N THR A 174 7.68 14.39 7.31
CA THR A 174 6.23 14.44 7.43
C THR A 174 5.82 15.50 8.46
N LYS A 175 4.68 16.13 8.20
CA LYS A 175 4.03 17.01 9.16
C LYS A 175 2.54 16.75 9.17
N PHE A 176 2.02 16.39 10.32
CA PHE A 176 0.61 16.26 10.54
C PHE A 176 0.04 17.56 11.13
N ILE A 177 -0.97 18.11 10.47
CA ILE A 177 -1.66 19.31 10.93
C ILE A 177 -3.09 18.91 11.27
N ARG A 178 -3.44 18.98 12.54
CA ARG A 178 -4.82 18.75 12.99
C ARG A 178 -5.64 20.02 12.76
N PRO A 179 -6.90 19.89 12.33
CA PRO A 179 -7.81 21.03 12.31
C PRO A 179 -7.90 21.62 13.73
N SER A 180 -7.73 22.91 13.85
CA SER A 180 -7.96 23.61 15.10
C SER A 180 -9.48 23.68 15.34
N GLY A 181 -9.97 23.13 16.43
CA GLY A 181 -11.39 23.26 16.84
C GLY A 181 -12.24 22.00 16.70
N VAL A 182 -11.64 20.82 16.56
CA VAL A 182 -12.33 19.51 16.68
C VAL A 182 -11.83 18.80 17.91
#